data_084e8c39a1e4c6d0abed3a0b40684575
#
_entry.id   084e8c39a1e4c6d0abed3a0b40684575
#
_cell.length_a   1.000
_cell.length_b   1.000
_cell.length_c   1.000
_cell.angle_alpha   90.00
_cell.angle_beta   90.00
_cell.angle_gamma   90.00
#
_symmetry.space_group_name_H-M   'P 1'
#
loop_
_entity.id
_entity.type
_entity.pdbx_description
1 polymer ?
#
loop_
_entity_poly.entity_id
_entity_poly.type
_entity_poly.pdbx_seq_one_letter_code
_entity_poly.pdbx_strand_id
1 'polypeptide(L)'
;GELIELKADKQSIGADVEHSEVKTFTNHCFPLEIGDCIYLFTDGYADQFGGTAGKKFKYKQFHNLLIDLYKLPMKEQSRVLDARHLTWRGDLEQVDDILIIGFRIH
;
A
#
# COMPACT_ATOMS: atom_id res chain seq x y z
N GLY A 1 2.68 17.48 -1.42
CA GLY A 1 3.54 16.38 -1.06
C GLY A 1 4.01 15.60 -2.27
N GLU A 2 5.19 15.05 -2.15
CA GLU A 2 5.77 14.19 -3.16
C GLU A 2 5.61 12.73 -2.76
N LEU A 3 5.14 11.90 -3.68
CA LEU A 3 5.03 10.46 -3.46
C LEU A 3 6.21 9.77 -4.15
N ILE A 4 6.99 9.03 -3.37
CA ILE A 4 8.05 8.20 -3.90
C ILE A 4 7.64 6.74 -3.71
N GLU A 5 7.57 5.99 -4.80
CA GLU A 5 7.22 4.58 -4.75
C GLU A 5 8.48 3.73 -4.93
N LEU A 6 8.68 2.80 -4.01
CA LEU A 6 9.73 1.80 -4.11
C LEU A 6 9.09 0.43 -4.13
N LYS A 7 9.38 -0.34 -5.17
CA LYS A 7 8.89 -1.70 -5.27
C LYS A 7 9.88 -2.63 -4.61
N ALA A 8 9.35 -3.54 -3.79
CA ALA A 8 10.16 -4.60 -3.22
C ALA A 8 10.60 -5.57 -4.31
N ASP A 9 11.82 -6.07 -4.18
CA ASP A 9 12.30 -7.11 -5.08
C ASP A 9 11.45 -8.37 -4.84
N LYS A 10 10.97 -8.95 -5.92
CA LYS A 10 10.26 -10.22 -5.85
C LYS A 10 11.26 -11.32 -5.57
N GLN A 11 11.28 -11.77 -4.35
CA GLN A 11 12.10 -12.88 -3.95
C GLN A 11 11.28 -13.88 -3.17
N SER A 12 11.34 -15.13 -3.61
CA SER A 12 10.67 -16.21 -2.91
C SER A 12 11.39 -16.50 -1.61
N ILE A 13 10.65 -16.53 -0.51
CA ILE A 13 11.16 -16.96 0.78
C ILE A 13 10.64 -18.38 1.00
N GLY A 14 11.54 -19.33 1.13
CA GLY A 14 11.13 -20.72 1.34
C GLY A 14 12.16 -21.72 0.88
N ALA A 15 11.69 -22.86 0.36
CA ALA A 15 12.54 -23.99 -0.02
C ALA A 15 13.60 -23.64 -1.06
N ASP A 16 13.33 -22.64 -1.88
CA ASP A 16 14.26 -22.20 -2.91
C ASP A 16 15.45 -21.44 -2.38
N VAL A 17 15.41 -21.03 -1.12
CA VAL A 17 16.50 -20.28 -0.49
C VAL A 17 17.80 -21.09 -0.49
N GLU A 18 17.71 -22.41 -0.37
CA GLU A 18 18.87 -23.29 -0.39
C GLU A 18 19.55 -23.37 -1.75
N HIS A 19 18.80 -23.13 -2.79
CA HIS A 19 19.29 -23.18 -4.17
C HIS A 19 19.44 -21.79 -4.77
N SER A 20 18.97 -20.79 -4.06
CA SER A 20 19.11 -19.45 -4.55
C SER A 20 20.56 -19.01 -4.38
N GLU A 21 21.14 -18.62 -5.46
CA GLU A 21 22.17 -17.63 -5.38
C GLU A 21 21.62 -16.53 -4.47
N VAL A 22 22.39 -16.14 -3.47
CA VAL A 22 21.98 -15.09 -2.55
C VAL A 22 21.61 -13.87 -3.38
N LYS A 23 20.32 -13.70 -3.60
CA LYS A 23 19.83 -12.50 -4.24
C LYS A 23 19.91 -11.38 -3.22
N THR A 24 20.77 -10.45 -3.46
CA THR A 24 20.84 -9.24 -2.66
C THR A 24 19.62 -8.40 -2.98
N PHE A 25 18.84 -8.05 -1.96
CA PHE A 25 17.80 -7.06 -2.13
C PHE A 25 18.46 -5.73 -2.49
N THR A 26 17.88 -5.04 -3.47
CA THR A 26 18.34 -3.70 -3.82
C THR A 26 18.08 -2.78 -2.65
N ASN A 27 19.13 -2.17 -2.14
CA ASN A 27 19.01 -1.19 -1.07
C ASN A 27 18.66 0.17 -1.68
N HIS A 28 17.53 0.69 -1.27
CA HIS A 28 17.10 2.03 -1.64
C HIS A 28 17.28 2.93 -0.43
N CYS A 29 18.14 3.93 -0.57
CA CYS A 29 18.34 4.91 0.49
C CYS A 29 17.96 6.29 -0.02
N PHE A 30 17.10 6.96 0.74
CA PHE A 30 16.74 8.34 0.47
C PHE A 30 16.48 9.04 1.81
N PRO A 31 16.77 10.35 1.91
CA PRO A 31 16.59 11.05 3.16
C PRO A 31 15.11 11.19 3.50
N LEU A 32 14.79 10.96 4.78
CA LEU A 32 13.46 11.18 5.32
C LEU A 32 13.52 12.39 6.24
N GLU A 33 12.47 13.19 6.19
CA GLU A 33 12.31 14.34 7.02
C GLU A 33 11.22 14.10 8.08
N ILE A 34 11.27 14.86 9.16
CA ILE A 34 10.22 14.83 10.18
C ILE A 34 8.89 15.18 9.51
N GLY A 35 7.88 14.38 9.78
CA GLY A 35 6.57 14.53 9.18
C GLY A 35 6.32 13.65 7.96
N ASP A 36 7.36 13.07 7.38
CA ASP A 36 7.20 12.14 6.27
C ASP A 36 6.45 10.89 6.73
N CYS A 37 5.61 10.37 5.86
CA CYS A 37 4.87 9.14 6.09
C CYS A 37 5.41 8.03 5.21
N ILE A 38 5.48 6.84 5.79
CA ILE A 38 5.88 5.62 5.09
C ILE A 38 4.72 4.65 5.15
N TYR A 39 4.39 4.05 4.02
CA TYR A 39 3.31 3.06 3.94
C TYR A 39 3.84 1.76 3.36
N LEU A 40 3.54 0.67 4.04
CA LEU A 40 3.75 -0.68 3.56
C LEU A 40 2.38 -1.29 3.31
N PHE A 41 2.19 -1.91 2.16
CA PHE A 41 0.86 -2.42 1.82
C PHE A 41 0.93 -3.62 0.89
N THR A 42 -0.14 -4.43 0.95
CA THR A 42 -0.37 -5.51 0.00
C THR A 42 -1.16 -4.98 -1.20
N ASP A 43 -1.25 -5.79 -2.25
CA ASP A 43 -1.98 -5.41 -3.47
C ASP A 43 -3.50 -5.38 -3.30
N GLY A 44 -4.00 -5.93 -2.20
CA GLY A 44 -5.44 -6.16 -2.02
C GLY A 44 -6.30 -4.92 -2.15
N TYR A 45 -5.83 -3.78 -1.65
CA TYR A 45 -6.60 -2.54 -1.74
C TYR A 45 -6.73 -2.06 -3.19
N ALA A 46 -5.61 -2.00 -3.91
CA ALA A 46 -5.60 -1.55 -5.30
C ALA A 46 -6.31 -2.53 -6.24
N ASP A 47 -6.30 -3.81 -5.90
CA ASP A 47 -6.91 -4.85 -6.72
C ASP A 47 -8.40 -5.06 -6.42
N GLN A 48 -8.97 -4.37 -5.44
CA GLN A 48 -10.39 -4.51 -5.10
C GLN A 48 -11.28 -4.00 -6.22
N PHE A 49 -12.19 -4.86 -6.65
CA PHE A 49 -13.23 -4.48 -7.61
C PHE A 49 -14.33 -3.69 -6.90
N GLY A 50 -14.84 -2.67 -7.58
CA GLY A 50 -15.89 -1.85 -7.01
C GLY A 50 -16.33 -0.75 -7.95
N GLY A 51 -17.07 0.21 -7.38
CA GLY A 51 -17.64 1.31 -8.12
C GLY A 51 -18.79 0.88 -9.02
N THR A 52 -19.35 1.81 -9.77
CA THR A 52 -20.50 1.54 -10.65
C THR A 52 -20.16 0.62 -11.83
N ALA A 53 -18.89 0.64 -12.26
CA ALA A 53 -18.44 -0.17 -13.39
C ALA A 53 -17.81 -1.51 -12.99
N GLY A 54 -17.71 -1.82 -11.70
CA GLY A 54 -17.14 -3.06 -11.22
C GLY A 54 -15.67 -3.23 -11.62
N LYS A 55 -14.89 -2.17 -11.64
CA LYS A 55 -13.48 -2.19 -12.00
C LYS A 55 -12.59 -2.18 -10.76
N LYS A 56 -11.31 -2.54 -10.94
CA LYS A 56 -10.32 -2.44 -9.88
C LYS A 56 -10.09 -1.00 -9.46
N PHE A 57 -9.81 -0.78 -8.17
CA PHE A 57 -9.49 0.54 -7.62
C PHE A 57 -8.25 1.13 -8.28
N LYS A 58 -7.21 0.31 -8.43
CA LYS A 58 -5.92 0.61 -9.04
C LYS A 58 -4.99 1.44 -8.16
N TYR A 59 -3.70 1.28 -8.42
CA TYR A 59 -2.66 1.97 -7.66
C TYR A 59 -2.74 3.49 -7.79
N LYS A 60 -3.11 4.00 -8.96
CA LYS A 60 -3.21 5.45 -9.15
C LYS A 60 -4.19 6.09 -8.17
N GLN A 61 -5.37 5.49 -8.00
CA GLN A 61 -6.35 5.98 -7.03
C GLN A 61 -5.86 5.80 -5.61
N PHE A 62 -5.21 4.67 -5.32
CA PHE A 62 -4.66 4.39 -4.00
C PHE A 62 -3.59 5.42 -3.62
N HIS A 63 -2.67 5.71 -4.53
CA HIS A 63 -1.63 6.71 -4.31
C HIS A 63 -2.22 8.11 -4.10
N ASN A 64 -3.20 8.49 -4.90
CA ASN A 64 -3.87 9.78 -4.73
C ASN A 64 -4.57 9.87 -3.38
N LEU A 65 -5.17 8.78 -2.93
CA LEU A 65 -5.82 8.72 -1.62
C LEU A 65 -4.79 8.90 -0.51
N LEU A 66 -3.64 8.25 -0.58
CA LEU A 66 -2.59 8.42 0.41
C LEU A 66 -2.04 9.85 0.44
N ILE A 67 -1.89 10.48 -0.73
CA ILE A 67 -1.47 11.88 -0.81
C ILE A 67 -2.47 12.79 -0.12
N ASP A 68 -3.76 12.51 -0.26
CA ASP A 68 -4.81 13.28 0.41
C ASP A 68 -4.82 13.05 1.92
N LEU A 69 -4.40 11.87 2.38
CA LEU A 69 -4.52 11.48 3.78
C LEU A 69 -3.28 11.72 4.62
N TYR A 70 -2.10 11.86 4.02
CA TYR A 70 -0.85 11.76 4.77
C TYR A 70 -0.68 12.83 5.86
N LYS A 71 -1.36 13.96 5.74
CA LYS A 71 -1.32 15.03 6.75
C LYS A 71 -2.22 14.75 7.95
N LEU A 72 -3.16 13.84 7.84
CA LEU A 72 -4.07 13.49 8.91
C LEU A 72 -3.36 12.62 9.96
N PRO A 73 -3.82 12.64 11.22
CA PRO A 73 -3.34 11.68 12.21
C PRO A 73 -3.54 10.25 11.71
N MET A 74 -2.63 9.35 12.07
CA MET A 74 -2.67 7.96 11.59
C MET A 74 -4.00 7.27 11.88
N LYS A 75 -4.59 7.55 13.03
CA LYS A 75 -5.90 6.98 13.39
C LYS A 75 -7.00 7.42 12.42
N GLU A 76 -6.99 8.68 12.00
CA GLU A 76 -7.93 9.18 11.01
C GLU A 76 -7.67 8.61 9.62
N GLN A 77 -6.41 8.45 9.25
CA GLN A 77 -6.05 7.81 7.99
C GLN A 77 -6.60 6.39 7.92
N SER A 78 -6.45 5.61 8.99
CA SER A 78 -6.98 4.26 9.06
C SER A 78 -8.49 4.23 8.87
N ARG A 79 -9.18 5.15 9.52
CA ARG A 79 -10.64 5.25 9.42
C ARG A 79 -11.10 5.57 8.00
N VAL A 80 -10.43 6.52 7.34
CA VAL A 80 -10.79 6.92 5.99
C VAL A 80 -10.49 5.81 4.99
N LEU A 81 -9.34 5.15 5.11
CA LEU A 81 -8.99 4.02 4.24
C LEU A 81 -10.02 2.90 4.33
N ASP A 82 -10.46 2.59 5.54
CA ASP A 82 -11.46 1.55 5.78
C ASP A 82 -12.81 1.94 5.18
N ALA A 83 -13.27 3.15 5.44
CA ALA A 83 -14.53 3.66 4.92
C ALA A 83 -14.54 3.72 3.39
N ARG A 84 -13.45 4.18 2.78
CA ARG A 84 -13.35 4.25 1.32
C ARG A 84 -13.32 2.87 0.69
N HIS A 85 -12.68 1.90 1.33
CA HIS A 85 -12.69 0.52 0.86
C HIS A 85 -14.10 -0.06 0.87
N LEU A 86 -14.83 0.11 1.97
CA LEU A 86 -16.20 -0.39 2.09
C LEU A 86 -17.13 0.26 1.06
N THR A 87 -17.00 1.56 0.86
CA THR A 87 -17.79 2.29 -0.12
C THR A 87 -17.47 1.84 -1.53
N TRP A 88 -16.19 1.66 -1.85
CA TRP A 88 -15.76 1.21 -3.16
C TRP A 88 -16.24 -0.19 -3.47
N ARG A 89 -16.01 -1.11 -2.53
CA ARG A 89 -16.38 -2.51 -2.69
C ARG A 89 -17.88 -2.70 -2.85
N GLY A 90 -18.68 -1.96 -2.09
CA GLY A 90 -20.12 -2.13 -2.07
C GLY A 90 -20.49 -3.56 -1.70
N ASP A 91 -21.27 -4.22 -2.56
CA ASP A 91 -21.70 -5.60 -2.36
C ASP A 91 -20.74 -6.64 -2.94
N LEU A 92 -19.64 -6.20 -3.56
CA LEU A 92 -18.66 -7.13 -4.13
C LEU A 92 -17.79 -7.75 -3.06
N GLU A 93 -17.26 -8.94 -3.34
CA GLU A 93 -16.40 -9.64 -2.40
C GLU A 93 -15.01 -9.02 -2.34
N GLN A 94 -14.39 -9.13 -1.17
CA GLN A 94 -12.97 -8.84 -1.02
C GLN A 94 -12.20 -10.04 -1.57
N VAL A 95 -11.44 -9.81 -2.65
CA VAL A 95 -10.78 -10.91 -3.37
C VAL A 95 -9.39 -11.23 -2.85
N ASP A 96 -8.80 -10.37 -2.04
CA ASP A 96 -7.45 -10.56 -1.53
C ASP A 96 -7.30 -9.90 -0.16
N ASP A 97 -6.32 -10.35 0.60
CA ASP A 97 -6.01 -9.77 1.90
C ASP A 97 -5.50 -8.34 1.75
N ILE A 98 -6.00 -7.48 2.59
CA ILE A 98 -5.60 -6.08 2.62
C ILE A 98 -4.87 -5.80 3.92
N LEU A 99 -3.62 -5.38 3.77
CA LEU A 99 -2.81 -4.91 4.89
C LEU A 99 -2.16 -3.59 4.49
N ILE A 100 -2.36 -2.58 5.30
CA ILE A 100 -1.72 -1.28 5.13
C ILE A 100 -1.15 -0.87 6.47
N ILE A 101 0.15 -0.65 6.51
CA ILE A 101 0.85 -0.17 7.68
C ILE A 101 1.42 1.20 7.35
N GLY A 102 1.01 2.20 8.10
CA GLY A 102 1.52 3.55 7.93
C GLY A 102 2.20 4.05 9.20
N PHE A 103 3.26 4.78 9.04
CA PHE A 103 3.89 5.45 10.16
C PHE A 103 4.53 6.75 9.73
N ARG A 104 4.63 7.66 10.70
CA ARG A 104 5.17 9.00 10.48
C ARG A 104 6.51 9.14 11.17
N ILE A 105 7.41 9.81 10.50
CA ILE A 105 8.72 10.15 11.09
C ILE A 105 8.53 11.30 12.06
N HIS A 106 8.97 11.10 13.28
CA HIS A 106 8.90 12.09 14.35
C HIS A 106 10.25 12.73 14.64
#